data_f052ffde1f914510d659944146ef763e
#
_entry.id   f052ffde1f914510d659944146ef763e
#
_cell.length_a   1.000
_cell.length_b   1.000
_cell.length_c   1.000
_cell.angle_alpha   90.00
_cell.angle_beta   90.00
_cell.angle_gamma   90.00
#
_symmetry.space_group_name_H-M   'P 1'
#
loop_
_entity.id
_entity.type
_entity.pdbx_description
1 polymer ?
#
loop_
_entity_poly.entity_id
_entity_poly.type
_entity_poly.pdbx_seq_one_letter_code
_entity_poly.pdbx_strand_id
1 'polypeptide(L)'
;GTYVGAMIYSYDPNKEIDLNSNPKLEYDITDHQDRPFTLTSGDNKLFVGTVPDYGVLGGVLAIFDEDTGKWSQYRNVVEDQSIIGLAYKDGKLYGSTSIWGGLGLDPKAKEAKIFVWDVATSKKIEEFTPAIPGIDETPRMIGEISFGPDGNLWGIVDGTIFAMDPETKEVVKSKTIHPSLYNSSKWLPYRLEWAPDGMLYTTLSRKLVAID
;
A
#
# COMPACT_ATOMS: atom_id res chain seq x y z
N GLY A 1 -11.11 -4.21 6.69
CA GLY A 1 -10.72 -3.24 7.70
C GLY A 1 -11.74 -2.13 7.86
N THR A 2 -11.71 -1.46 8.99
CA THR A 2 -12.62 -0.36 9.29
C THR A 2 -11.90 0.99 9.37
N TYR A 3 -12.63 2.03 9.08
CA TYR A 3 -12.41 3.42 9.42
C TYR A 3 -13.51 3.80 10.42
N VAL A 4 -13.27 4.28 11.56
CA VAL A 4 -12.13 4.78 12.31
C VAL A 4 -11.55 3.65 13.17
N GLY A 5 -10.25 3.78 13.60
CA GLY A 5 -9.66 2.93 14.62
C GLY A 5 -8.99 1.66 14.09
N ALA A 6 -8.74 1.56 12.78
CA ALA A 6 -7.89 0.54 12.13
C ALA A 6 -8.16 -0.92 12.57
N MET A 7 -9.41 -1.30 12.78
CA MET A 7 -9.78 -2.67 13.16
C MET A 7 -9.88 -3.60 11.95
N ILE A 8 -9.42 -4.83 12.12
CA ILE A 8 -9.47 -5.90 11.12
C ILE A 8 -10.55 -6.90 11.53
N TYR A 9 -11.45 -7.19 10.59
CA TYR A 9 -12.54 -8.15 10.76
C TYR A 9 -12.43 -9.25 9.71
N SER A 10 -12.77 -10.47 10.09
CA SER A 10 -13.07 -11.56 9.19
C SER A 10 -14.59 -11.67 8.96
N TYR A 11 -14.97 -12.11 7.77
CA TYR A 11 -16.36 -12.38 7.42
C TYR A 11 -16.47 -13.73 6.71
N ASP A 12 -17.35 -14.59 7.21
CA ASP A 12 -17.67 -15.88 6.59
C ASP A 12 -18.99 -15.74 5.80
N PRO A 13 -18.94 -15.76 4.46
CA PRO A 13 -20.14 -15.60 3.64
C PRO A 13 -21.13 -16.79 3.74
N ASN A 14 -20.72 -17.92 4.34
CA ASN A 14 -21.55 -19.10 4.53
C ASN A 14 -22.32 -19.09 5.87
N LYS A 15 -22.07 -18.10 6.70
CA LYS A 15 -22.76 -17.92 7.99
C LYS A 15 -23.67 -16.71 7.95
N GLU A 16 -24.72 -16.77 8.75
CA GLU A 16 -25.57 -15.60 8.97
C GLU A 16 -24.80 -14.42 9.53
N ILE A 17 -25.25 -13.21 9.18
CA ILE A 17 -24.70 -11.98 9.74
C ILE A 17 -25.17 -11.87 11.19
N ASP A 18 -24.22 -11.81 12.11
CA ASP A 18 -24.45 -11.56 13.52
C ASP A 18 -23.38 -10.59 14.02
N LEU A 19 -23.78 -9.42 14.49
CA LEU A 19 -22.89 -8.33 14.90
C LEU A 19 -21.87 -8.72 16.00
N ASN A 20 -22.08 -9.84 16.69
CA ASN A 20 -21.17 -10.32 17.73
C ASN A 20 -20.16 -11.36 17.22
N SER A 21 -20.41 -11.99 16.07
CA SER A 21 -19.62 -13.14 15.62
C SER A 21 -19.31 -13.19 14.11
N ASN A 22 -20.10 -12.51 13.26
CA ASN A 22 -19.90 -12.50 11.82
C ASN A 22 -20.43 -11.21 11.17
N PRO A 23 -19.57 -10.20 10.91
CA PRO A 23 -18.10 -10.25 10.97
C PRO A 23 -17.52 -10.30 12.38
N LYS A 24 -16.42 -11.02 12.55
CA LYS A 24 -15.69 -11.20 13.80
C LYS A 24 -14.50 -10.25 13.84
N LEU A 25 -14.31 -9.52 14.94
CA LEU A 25 -13.10 -8.74 15.19
C LEU A 25 -11.91 -9.69 15.38
N GLU A 26 -10.91 -9.58 14.51
CA GLU A 26 -9.68 -10.37 14.58
C GLU A 26 -8.53 -9.60 15.22
N TYR A 27 -8.45 -8.29 14.95
CA TYR A 27 -7.37 -7.48 15.49
C TYR A 27 -7.72 -6.00 15.51
N ASP A 28 -7.25 -5.33 16.54
CA ASP A 28 -7.26 -3.87 16.68
C ASP A 28 -5.83 -3.36 16.52
N ILE A 29 -5.56 -2.69 15.39
CA ILE A 29 -4.24 -2.09 15.14
C ILE A 29 -4.14 -0.83 15.98
N THR A 30 -3.41 -0.93 17.07
CA THR A 30 -3.20 0.14 18.04
C THR A 30 -2.18 1.17 17.54
N ASP A 31 -1.63 2.00 18.46
CA ASP A 31 -0.57 2.95 18.17
C ASP A 31 -1.01 4.12 17.26
N HIS A 32 -2.19 4.68 17.57
CA HIS A 32 -2.74 5.83 16.88
C HIS A 32 -2.92 5.61 15.37
N GLN A 33 -3.50 4.46 15.00
CA GLN A 33 -3.84 4.17 13.60
C GLN A 33 -5.34 4.35 13.36
N ASP A 34 -5.68 4.97 12.23
CA ASP A 34 -7.04 5.35 11.88
C ASP A 34 -7.70 4.36 10.92
N ARG A 35 -6.93 3.89 9.93
CA ARG A 35 -7.46 2.98 8.92
C ARG A 35 -6.42 2.01 8.35
N PRO A 36 -6.79 0.74 8.13
CA PRO A 36 -6.09 -0.15 7.24
C PRO A 36 -6.31 0.35 5.82
N PHE A 37 -5.25 0.71 5.14
CA PHE A 37 -5.33 1.32 3.81
C PHE A 37 -5.09 0.30 2.70
N THR A 38 -4.21 -0.65 2.94
CA THR A 38 -3.85 -1.71 2.00
C THR A 38 -3.70 -3.04 2.71
N LEU A 39 -4.07 -4.13 2.03
CA LEU A 39 -3.93 -5.50 2.50
C LEU A 39 -3.38 -6.36 1.37
N THR A 40 -2.46 -7.27 1.70
CA THR A 40 -2.00 -8.32 0.80
C THR A 40 -1.64 -9.57 1.61
N SER A 41 -1.47 -10.71 0.96
CA SER A 41 -1.12 -11.97 1.61
C SER A 41 0.01 -12.70 0.88
N GLY A 42 0.72 -13.54 1.60
CA GLY A 42 1.77 -14.42 1.09
C GLY A 42 2.46 -15.17 2.22
N ASP A 43 3.04 -16.35 1.97
CA ASP A 43 3.69 -17.21 2.97
C ASP A 43 2.86 -17.44 4.25
N ASN A 44 1.58 -17.80 4.09
CA ASN A 44 0.64 -17.98 5.21
C ASN A 44 0.57 -16.74 6.13
N LYS A 45 0.73 -15.54 5.57
CA LYS A 45 0.63 -14.28 6.32
C LYS A 45 -0.30 -13.30 5.63
N LEU A 46 -1.00 -12.53 6.46
CA LEU A 46 -1.72 -11.34 6.02
C LEU A 46 -0.91 -10.10 6.44
N PHE A 47 -0.68 -9.22 5.48
CA PHE A 47 0.02 -7.96 5.68
C PHE A 47 -0.97 -6.80 5.55
N VAL A 48 -0.90 -5.88 6.49
CA VAL A 48 -1.79 -4.71 6.54
C VAL A 48 -0.97 -3.45 6.70
N GLY A 49 -1.11 -2.52 5.76
CA GLY A 49 -0.53 -1.19 5.84
C GLY A 49 -1.56 -0.16 6.25
N THR A 50 -1.18 0.80 7.09
CA THR A 50 -2.12 1.76 7.68
C THR A 50 -1.76 3.22 7.41
N VAL A 51 -2.79 4.06 7.60
CA VAL A 51 -2.69 5.51 7.73
C VAL A 51 -3.02 5.86 9.18
N PRO A 52 -2.22 6.72 9.85
CA PRO A 52 -2.42 7.05 11.25
C PRO A 52 -3.60 8.00 11.49
N ASP A 53 -3.94 8.17 12.76
CA ASP A 53 -4.93 9.12 13.29
C ASP A 53 -4.63 10.58 12.92
N TYR A 54 -5.61 11.42 13.10
CA TYR A 54 -5.44 12.88 12.97
C TYR A 54 -4.38 13.38 13.95
N GLY A 55 -3.55 14.29 13.47
CA GLY A 55 -2.46 14.84 14.27
C GLY A 55 -1.27 13.90 14.48
N VAL A 56 -1.19 12.78 13.72
CA VAL A 56 -0.12 11.79 13.82
C VAL A 56 0.50 11.53 12.45
N LEU A 57 1.81 11.26 12.43
CA LEU A 57 2.55 10.78 11.27
C LEU A 57 3.05 9.36 11.51
N GLY A 58 3.29 8.63 10.42
CA GLY A 58 3.84 7.27 10.46
C GLY A 58 2.78 6.18 10.59
N GLY A 59 2.66 5.37 9.55
CA GLY A 59 1.82 4.19 9.51
C GLY A 59 2.45 2.98 10.20
N VAL A 60 1.64 1.94 10.36
CA VAL A 60 2.00 0.64 10.90
C VAL A 60 1.94 -0.40 9.78
N LEU A 61 2.92 -1.29 9.74
CA LEU A 61 2.82 -2.58 9.08
C LEU A 61 2.38 -3.60 10.14
N ALA A 62 1.14 -4.08 10.05
CA ALA A 62 0.68 -5.19 10.88
C ALA A 62 0.76 -6.50 10.10
N ILE A 63 1.19 -7.56 10.73
CA ILE A 63 1.39 -8.87 10.13
C ILE A 63 0.68 -9.92 10.98
N PHE A 64 -0.26 -10.64 10.37
CA PHE A 64 -0.85 -11.85 10.94
C PHE A 64 -0.13 -13.06 10.38
N ASP A 65 0.32 -13.93 11.26
CA ASP A 65 0.95 -15.19 10.93
C ASP A 65 -0.07 -16.31 11.15
N GLU A 66 -0.54 -16.94 10.06
CA GLU A 66 -1.57 -17.97 10.10
C GLU A 66 -1.09 -19.25 10.80
N ASP A 67 0.20 -19.57 10.70
CA ASP A 67 0.77 -20.78 11.32
C ASP A 67 0.78 -20.70 12.84
N THR A 68 0.99 -19.49 13.37
CA THR A 68 1.06 -19.26 14.84
C THR A 68 -0.20 -18.61 15.41
N GLY A 69 -1.07 -18.05 14.56
CA GLY A 69 -2.26 -17.31 14.96
C GLY A 69 -1.94 -15.97 15.65
N LYS A 70 -0.75 -15.41 15.43
CA LYS A 70 -0.29 -14.20 16.14
C LYS A 70 -0.18 -13.00 15.21
N TRP A 71 -0.47 -11.83 15.78
CA TRP A 71 -0.24 -10.52 15.17
C TRP A 71 1.06 -9.89 15.68
N SER A 72 1.74 -9.18 14.79
CA SER A 72 2.87 -8.31 15.09
C SER A 72 2.67 -6.96 14.45
N GLN A 73 3.20 -5.89 15.05
CA GLN A 73 3.09 -4.52 14.53
C GLN A 73 4.47 -3.86 14.46
N TYR A 74 4.71 -3.15 13.37
CA TYR A 74 5.94 -2.41 13.10
C TYR A 74 5.58 -0.99 12.66
N ARG A 75 5.78 -0.03 13.57
CA ARG A 75 5.55 1.38 13.29
C ARG A 75 6.73 2.01 12.56
N ASN A 76 6.46 3.02 11.75
CA ASN A 76 7.50 3.78 11.06
C ASN A 76 8.47 2.89 10.25
N VAL A 77 7.95 1.91 9.52
CA VAL A 77 8.76 1.13 8.57
C VAL A 77 9.50 2.09 7.63
N VAL A 78 8.82 3.13 7.17
CA VAL A 78 9.44 4.35 6.63
C VAL A 78 9.05 5.50 7.54
N GLU A 79 10.03 6.25 8.03
CA GLU A 79 9.85 7.27 9.06
C GLU A 79 8.82 8.32 8.64
N ASP A 80 7.86 8.59 9.53
CA ASP A 80 6.78 9.58 9.37
C ASP A 80 5.90 9.40 8.13
N GLN A 81 5.90 8.23 7.47
CA GLN A 81 5.12 7.97 6.26
C GLN A 81 4.02 6.91 6.47
N SER A 82 2.88 7.11 5.82
CA SER A 82 1.80 6.14 5.74
C SER A 82 2.11 5.04 4.73
N ILE A 83 1.60 3.83 4.95
CA ILE A 83 1.74 2.71 4.00
C ILE A 83 0.49 2.66 3.12
N ILE A 84 0.68 2.81 1.81
CA ILE A 84 -0.40 3.01 0.82
C ILE A 84 -0.64 1.77 -0.04
N GLY A 85 0.41 1.08 -0.44
CA GLY A 85 0.34 -0.15 -1.23
C GLY A 85 1.23 -1.23 -0.66
N LEU A 86 0.86 -2.49 -0.84
CA LEU A 86 1.64 -3.66 -0.46
C LEU A 86 1.57 -4.70 -1.57
N ALA A 87 2.70 -5.29 -1.93
CA ALA A 87 2.80 -6.40 -2.86
C ALA A 87 3.81 -7.43 -2.34
N TYR A 88 3.40 -8.70 -2.32
CA TYR A 88 4.23 -9.80 -1.86
C TYR A 88 4.80 -10.60 -3.03
N LYS A 89 6.08 -10.98 -2.95
CA LYS A 89 6.71 -11.91 -3.88
C LYS A 89 7.93 -12.58 -3.24
N ASP A 90 8.00 -13.90 -3.30
CA ASP A 90 9.19 -14.71 -2.99
C ASP A 90 9.86 -14.35 -1.65
N GLY A 91 9.09 -14.30 -0.55
CA GLY A 91 9.60 -14.00 0.79
C GLY A 91 9.87 -12.52 1.05
N LYS A 92 9.63 -11.65 0.08
CA LYS A 92 9.78 -10.19 0.20
C LYS A 92 8.43 -9.49 0.10
N LEU A 93 8.19 -8.56 1.01
CA LEU A 93 7.05 -7.64 0.93
C LEU A 93 7.57 -6.28 0.48
N TYR A 94 7.02 -5.79 -0.62
CA TYR A 94 7.23 -4.44 -1.11
C TYR A 94 6.11 -3.54 -0.62
N GLY A 95 6.45 -2.34 -0.15
CA GLY A 95 5.46 -1.38 0.29
C GLY A 95 5.71 -0.01 -0.29
N SER A 96 4.65 0.64 -0.73
CA SER A 96 4.68 2.04 -1.16
C SER A 96 4.14 2.95 -0.06
N THR A 97 4.55 4.21 -0.10
CA THR A 97 4.24 5.15 0.98
C THR A 97 3.64 6.47 0.48
N SER A 98 3.10 7.21 1.43
CA SER A 98 2.77 8.63 1.29
C SER A 98 3.46 9.41 2.40
N ILE A 99 3.96 10.61 2.08
CA ILE A 99 4.49 11.55 3.09
C ILE A 99 3.39 12.08 4.02
N TRP A 100 2.13 11.95 3.62
CA TRP A 100 1.00 12.40 4.41
C TRP A 100 0.64 11.39 5.50
N GLY A 101 0.42 11.89 6.70
CA GLY A 101 -0.16 11.14 7.81
C GLY A 101 -1.67 11.38 7.94
N GLY A 102 -2.16 11.32 9.16
CA GLY A 102 -3.49 11.79 9.49
C GLY A 102 -3.67 13.29 9.22
N LEU A 103 -4.91 13.75 9.10
CA LEU A 103 -5.21 15.17 8.93
C LEU A 103 -4.70 15.99 10.14
N GLY A 104 -4.42 17.27 9.90
CA GLY A 104 -4.04 18.22 10.96
C GLY A 104 -2.54 18.34 11.21
N LEU A 105 -1.69 17.60 10.49
CA LEU A 105 -0.24 17.81 10.46
C LEU A 105 0.27 17.94 9.02
N ASP A 106 1.26 18.80 8.87
CA ASP A 106 2.05 18.86 7.64
C ASP A 106 3.08 17.72 7.63
N PRO A 107 3.40 17.18 6.44
CA PRO A 107 4.40 16.14 6.31
C PRO A 107 5.79 16.67 6.66
N LYS A 108 6.59 15.84 7.32
CA LYS A 108 8.02 16.11 7.56
C LYS A 108 8.89 15.56 6.43
N ALA A 109 8.51 14.40 5.88
CA ALA A 109 9.18 13.80 4.73
C ALA A 109 8.91 14.65 3.47
N LYS A 110 9.87 14.68 2.55
CA LYS A 110 9.78 15.44 1.29
C LYS A 110 9.38 14.57 0.10
N GLU A 111 9.58 13.26 0.22
CA GLU A 111 9.38 12.29 -0.86
C GLU A 111 8.80 10.99 -0.33
N ALA A 112 7.90 10.39 -1.10
CA ALA A 112 7.39 9.06 -0.86
C ALA A 112 8.41 8.01 -1.31
N LYS A 113 8.36 6.84 -0.70
CA LYS A 113 9.31 5.76 -0.91
C LYS A 113 8.65 4.43 -1.21
N ILE A 114 9.43 3.55 -1.79
CA ILE A 114 9.19 2.10 -1.77
C ILE A 114 10.14 1.52 -0.72
N PHE A 115 9.63 0.64 0.13
CA PHE A 115 10.43 -0.16 1.04
C PHE A 115 10.35 -1.63 0.68
N VAL A 116 11.39 -2.38 1.03
CA VAL A 116 11.43 -3.85 0.92
C VAL A 116 11.59 -4.41 2.33
N TRP A 117 10.69 -5.31 2.68
CA TRP A 117 10.65 -6.00 3.95
C TRP A 117 10.96 -7.48 3.73
N ASP A 118 11.94 -8.00 4.42
CA ASP A 118 12.23 -9.45 4.46
C ASP A 118 11.28 -10.13 5.46
N VAL A 119 10.44 -11.02 4.95
CA VAL A 119 9.37 -11.65 5.74
C VAL A 119 9.93 -12.64 6.75
N ALA A 120 11.00 -13.36 6.41
CA ALA A 120 11.61 -14.37 7.28
C ALA A 120 12.28 -13.75 8.49
N THR A 121 12.97 -12.62 8.32
CA THR A 121 13.67 -11.92 9.40
C THR A 121 12.85 -10.84 10.07
N SER A 122 11.69 -10.51 9.51
CA SER A 122 10.81 -9.40 9.97
C SER A 122 11.57 -8.08 10.07
N LYS A 123 12.30 -7.73 9.00
CA LYS A 123 13.09 -6.51 8.94
C LYS A 123 12.94 -5.79 7.61
N LYS A 124 12.92 -4.46 7.67
CA LYS A 124 13.15 -3.65 6.47
C LYS A 124 14.58 -3.82 6.03
N ILE A 125 14.79 -4.22 4.77
CA ILE A 125 16.11 -4.42 4.19
C ILE A 125 16.50 -3.31 3.22
N GLU A 126 15.52 -2.55 2.71
CA GLU A 126 15.76 -1.49 1.75
C GLU A 126 14.66 -0.43 1.79
N GLU A 127 14.99 0.82 1.45
CA GLU A 127 14.03 1.88 1.10
C GLU A 127 14.65 2.84 0.09
N PHE A 128 13.85 3.29 -0.88
CA PHE A 128 14.30 4.19 -1.95
C PHE A 128 13.12 4.93 -2.58
N THR A 129 13.40 6.04 -3.26
CA THR A 129 12.44 6.74 -4.12
C THR A 129 12.73 6.33 -5.56
N PRO A 130 11.77 5.70 -6.29
CA PRO A 130 12.01 5.31 -7.68
C PRO A 130 12.15 6.54 -8.59
N ALA A 131 13.13 6.51 -9.49
CA ALA A 131 13.28 7.50 -10.55
C ALA A 131 12.33 7.15 -11.70
N ILE A 132 11.16 7.81 -11.75
CA ILE A 132 10.10 7.49 -12.70
C ILE A 132 10.13 8.48 -13.86
N PRO A 133 10.46 8.06 -15.10
CA PRO A 133 10.43 8.93 -16.26
C PRO A 133 9.01 9.49 -16.51
N GLY A 134 8.94 10.78 -16.82
CA GLY A 134 7.67 11.48 -17.05
C GLY A 134 7.05 12.12 -15.82
N ILE A 135 7.73 12.07 -14.67
CA ILE A 135 7.39 12.81 -13.46
C ILE A 135 8.46 13.89 -13.25
N ASP A 136 8.04 15.15 -13.24
CA ASP A 136 8.95 16.29 -13.09
C ASP A 136 9.21 16.65 -11.64
N GLU A 137 8.30 16.27 -10.73
CA GLU A 137 8.40 16.53 -9.30
C GLU A 137 8.64 15.25 -8.51
N THR A 138 9.30 15.38 -7.38
CA THR A 138 9.47 14.27 -6.44
C THR A 138 8.12 13.74 -5.97
N PRO A 139 7.84 12.44 -6.05
CA PRO A 139 6.57 11.87 -5.66
C PRO A 139 6.29 12.09 -4.18
N ARG A 140 5.12 12.61 -3.86
CA ARG A 140 4.64 12.77 -2.47
C ARG A 140 3.83 11.58 -1.98
N MET A 141 3.29 10.83 -2.92
CA MET A 141 2.63 9.56 -2.70
C MET A 141 2.92 8.63 -3.87
N ILE A 142 3.31 7.41 -3.57
CA ILE A 142 3.29 6.28 -4.50
C ILE A 142 2.03 5.51 -4.14
N GLY A 143 1.12 5.34 -5.10
CA GLY A 143 -0.14 4.63 -4.89
C GLY A 143 0.05 3.13 -4.69
N GLU A 144 -0.98 2.36 -4.99
CA GLU A 144 -0.89 0.91 -4.93
C GLU A 144 0.22 0.37 -5.84
N ILE A 145 0.85 -0.68 -5.40
CA ILE A 145 1.85 -1.43 -6.16
C ILE A 145 1.38 -2.90 -6.26
N SER A 146 1.66 -3.52 -7.39
CA SER A 146 1.27 -4.92 -7.66
C SER A 146 2.25 -5.57 -8.62
N PHE A 147 2.53 -6.86 -8.44
CA PHE A 147 3.32 -7.59 -9.43
C PHE A 147 2.47 -7.91 -10.66
N GLY A 148 2.98 -7.51 -11.82
CA GLY A 148 2.38 -7.83 -13.10
C GLY A 148 2.73 -9.24 -13.59
N PRO A 149 2.02 -9.72 -14.63
CA PRO A 149 2.32 -11.02 -15.24
C PRO A 149 3.72 -11.09 -15.87
N ASP A 150 4.34 -9.94 -16.13
CA ASP A 150 5.72 -9.81 -16.60
C ASP A 150 6.78 -9.93 -15.47
N GLY A 151 6.33 -10.09 -14.23
CA GLY A 151 7.18 -10.21 -13.05
C GLY A 151 7.71 -8.89 -12.50
N ASN A 152 7.45 -7.77 -13.16
CA ASN A 152 7.82 -6.44 -12.69
C ASN A 152 6.86 -5.95 -11.60
N LEU A 153 7.36 -5.04 -10.75
CA LEU A 153 6.54 -4.32 -9.79
C LEU A 153 5.94 -3.09 -10.48
N TRP A 154 4.64 -3.14 -10.69
CA TRP A 154 3.87 -2.03 -11.24
C TRP A 154 3.38 -1.10 -10.15
N GLY A 155 3.32 0.19 -10.44
CA GLY A 155 2.88 1.20 -9.50
C GLY A 155 2.30 2.41 -10.20
N ILE A 156 1.68 3.29 -9.40
CA ILE A 156 1.06 4.53 -9.89
C ILE A 156 1.52 5.72 -9.03
N VAL A 157 1.93 6.77 -9.70
CA VAL A 157 2.28 8.06 -9.08
C VAL A 157 1.60 9.18 -9.87
N ASP A 158 0.80 9.97 -9.21
CA ASP A 158 0.00 11.02 -9.85
C ASP A 158 -0.79 10.47 -11.06
N GLY A 159 -0.62 10.84 -12.22
CA GLY A 159 -1.26 10.25 -13.40
C GLY A 159 -0.35 9.33 -14.21
N THR A 160 0.77 8.90 -13.63
CA THR A 160 1.80 8.10 -14.30
C THR A 160 1.81 6.67 -13.76
N ILE A 161 1.65 5.70 -14.65
CA ILE A 161 1.86 4.28 -14.36
C ILE A 161 3.32 3.95 -14.68
N PHE A 162 3.95 3.15 -13.83
CA PHE A 162 5.30 2.66 -14.06
C PHE A 162 5.41 1.17 -13.78
N ALA A 163 6.37 0.51 -14.40
CA ALA A 163 6.82 -0.83 -14.08
C ALA A 163 8.32 -0.79 -13.75
N MET A 164 8.68 -1.42 -12.67
CA MET A 164 10.06 -1.45 -12.15
C MET A 164 10.51 -2.90 -12.01
N ASP A 165 11.72 -3.19 -12.44
CA ASP A 165 12.37 -4.45 -12.14
C ASP A 165 12.62 -4.54 -10.61
N PRO A 166 12.12 -5.57 -9.92
CA PRO A 166 12.23 -5.65 -8.46
C PRO A 166 13.64 -5.94 -7.96
N GLU A 167 14.54 -6.43 -8.79
CA GLU A 167 15.92 -6.73 -8.40
C GLU A 167 16.86 -5.54 -8.65
N THR A 168 16.78 -4.93 -9.84
CA THR A 168 17.64 -3.79 -10.20
C THR A 168 17.11 -2.45 -9.70
N LYS A 169 15.82 -2.35 -9.40
CA LYS A 169 15.08 -1.12 -9.05
C LYS A 169 14.99 -0.12 -10.22
N GLU A 170 15.34 -0.53 -11.42
CA GLU A 170 15.20 0.30 -12.60
C GLU A 170 13.75 0.33 -13.09
N VAL A 171 13.26 1.51 -13.41
CA VAL A 171 11.95 1.67 -14.05
C VAL A 171 12.09 1.32 -15.53
N VAL A 172 11.53 0.17 -15.91
CA VAL A 172 11.62 -0.40 -17.26
C VAL A 172 10.53 0.11 -18.20
N LYS A 173 9.42 0.58 -17.63
CA LYS A 173 8.31 1.19 -18.39
C LYS A 173 7.71 2.33 -17.57
N SER A 174 7.31 3.40 -18.23
CA SER A 174 6.47 4.44 -17.62
C SER A 174 5.61 5.10 -18.68
N LYS A 175 4.40 5.51 -18.29
CA LYS A 175 3.48 6.27 -19.15
C LYS A 175 2.60 7.19 -18.31
N THR A 176 2.69 8.47 -18.61
CA THR A 176 1.77 9.47 -18.06
C THR A 176 0.46 9.42 -18.82
N ILE A 177 -0.60 8.96 -18.14
CA ILE A 177 -1.93 8.79 -18.71
C ILE A 177 -2.78 10.04 -18.47
N HIS A 178 -2.54 10.71 -17.34
CA HIS A 178 -3.32 11.87 -16.93
C HIS A 178 -2.44 12.90 -16.21
N PRO A 179 -1.75 13.78 -16.94
CA PRO A 179 -0.66 14.58 -16.39
C PRO A 179 -1.06 15.67 -15.39
N SER A 180 -2.34 16.06 -15.31
CA SER A 180 -2.64 17.38 -14.73
C SER A 180 -3.49 17.39 -13.47
N LEU A 181 -3.92 16.26 -12.89
CA LEU A 181 -5.02 16.29 -11.92
C LEU A 181 -4.64 15.90 -10.49
N TYR A 182 -3.43 15.42 -10.23
CA TYR A 182 -3.15 14.71 -8.99
C TYR A 182 -2.09 15.31 -8.08
N ASN A 183 -1.33 16.29 -8.53
CA ASN A 183 -0.32 16.97 -7.72
C ASN A 183 -0.87 17.65 -6.46
N SER A 184 -2.17 17.88 -6.39
CA SER A 184 -2.84 18.47 -5.23
C SER A 184 -3.57 17.45 -4.35
N SER A 185 -3.70 16.21 -4.79
CA SER A 185 -4.42 15.18 -4.04
C SER A 185 -3.50 14.43 -3.08
N LYS A 186 -3.93 14.34 -1.82
CA LYS A 186 -3.19 13.60 -0.79
C LYS A 186 -3.36 12.08 -0.89
N TRP A 187 -4.38 11.61 -1.64
CA TRP A 187 -4.88 10.24 -1.56
C TRP A 187 -5.24 9.60 -2.89
N LEU A 188 -5.00 10.25 -4.03
CA LEU A 188 -5.35 9.76 -5.35
C LEU A 188 -4.21 9.97 -6.35
N PRO A 189 -4.08 9.09 -7.37
CA PRO A 189 -4.73 7.79 -7.51
C PRO A 189 -4.01 6.73 -6.67
N TYR A 190 -4.70 5.66 -6.30
CA TYR A 190 -4.05 4.65 -5.47
C TYR A 190 -4.35 3.19 -5.85
N ARG A 191 -5.32 2.90 -6.67
CA ARG A 191 -5.70 1.53 -7.02
C ARG A 191 -5.09 1.04 -8.32
N LEU A 192 -4.57 -0.20 -8.27
CA LEU A 192 -4.16 -1.00 -9.43
C LEU A 192 -4.72 -2.42 -9.27
N GLU A 193 -5.37 -2.94 -10.30
CA GLU A 193 -5.96 -4.29 -10.26
C GLU A 193 -5.68 -5.03 -11.56
N TRP A 194 -5.06 -6.19 -11.47
CA TRP A 194 -4.86 -7.08 -12.60
C TRP A 194 -6.08 -7.97 -12.80
N ALA A 195 -6.66 -7.94 -13.99
CA ALA A 195 -7.69 -8.89 -14.37
C ALA A 195 -7.07 -10.23 -14.84
N PRO A 196 -7.84 -11.33 -14.82
CA PRO A 196 -7.35 -12.65 -15.23
C PRO A 196 -6.88 -12.72 -16.70
N ASP A 197 -7.32 -11.80 -17.54
CA ASP A 197 -6.90 -11.68 -18.95
C ASP A 197 -5.57 -10.92 -19.14
N GLY A 198 -4.95 -10.48 -18.05
CA GLY A 198 -3.69 -9.75 -18.06
C GLY A 198 -3.83 -8.24 -18.27
N MET A 199 -5.04 -7.71 -18.31
CA MET A 199 -5.28 -6.26 -18.35
C MET A 199 -5.11 -5.65 -16.97
N LEU A 200 -4.44 -4.49 -16.91
CA LEU A 200 -4.32 -3.69 -15.68
C LEU A 200 -5.42 -2.63 -15.64
N TYR A 201 -6.14 -2.58 -14.55
CA TYR A 201 -7.19 -1.57 -14.33
C TYR A 201 -6.80 -0.58 -13.23
N THR A 202 -7.17 0.66 -13.41
CA THR A 202 -7.06 1.72 -12.40
C THR A 202 -8.23 2.69 -12.50
N THR A 203 -8.43 3.48 -11.48
CA THR A 203 -9.39 4.59 -11.52
C THR A 203 -8.64 5.92 -11.57
N LEU A 204 -8.85 6.68 -12.64
CA LEU A 204 -8.32 8.02 -12.81
C LEU A 204 -9.45 9.04 -12.84
N SER A 205 -9.48 9.93 -11.87
CA SER A 205 -10.61 10.83 -11.65
C SER A 205 -11.91 10.04 -11.41
N ARG A 206 -12.87 10.13 -12.30
CA ARG A 206 -14.14 9.38 -12.26
C ARG A 206 -14.24 8.29 -13.33
N LYS A 207 -13.11 7.89 -13.91
CA LYS A 207 -13.07 6.94 -15.02
C LYS A 207 -12.37 5.68 -14.60
N LEU A 208 -12.94 4.54 -14.93
CA LEU A 208 -12.22 3.27 -14.96
C LEU A 208 -11.37 3.24 -16.23
N VAL A 209 -10.08 2.98 -16.09
CA VAL A 209 -9.10 2.94 -17.17
C VAL A 209 -8.54 1.55 -17.25
N ALA A 210 -8.55 0.95 -18.44
CA ALA A 210 -7.85 -0.27 -18.75
C ALA A 210 -6.52 0.07 -19.45
N ILE A 211 -5.47 -0.63 -19.08
CA ILE A 211 -4.11 -0.45 -19.57
C ILE A 211 -3.67 -1.76 -20.17
N ASP A 212 -3.34 -1.68 -21.45
CA ASP A 212 -2.85 -2.79 -22.28
C ASP A 212 -1.31 -2.78 -22.31
#